data_dc93aeb25233be7fbd391002d0515d60
#
_entry.id   dc93aeb25233be7fbd391002d0515d60
#
_cell.length_a   1.000
_cell.length_b   1.000
_cell.length_c   1.000
_cell.angle_alpha   90.00
_cell.angle_beta   90.00
_cell.angle_gamma   90.00
#
_symmetry.space_group_name_H-M   'P 1'
#
loop_
_entity.id
_entity.type
_entity.pdbx_description
1 polymer ?
#
loop_
_entity_poly.entity_id
_entity_poly.type
_entity_poly.pdbx_seq_one_letter_code
_entity_poly.pdbx_strand_id
1 'polypeptide(L)'
;MSLKKFLSNSYNFYKNKNKNKGNLLVVDRERVDTMFQYSILSLVLSKKYKLNTIILSDQKMNSLITKIYKKLGYVNFINGYSFKEMIFKPYILFKSLFHFFYSIIQTYFYGFDWFIKEFKIDNIIIGDLIYDANIRYNHRFIKPKIDLYFLKLLFSSICRFFIIKNYLIKLKIKKIMVGTETGPRNHGLTLRISSELNIKNHTFYRFGKYGMSVVSYKKKYYSRGIDSVSKKEFLKISKKIPLKKVNNFYNKRIKSITSNWYTMNDFKIANLCGNKGEKFINFVSKNKKQKILFASHAFADAPHAAGQFIFKDYFEQFIETLNFANKDDQNLWIFKSHPNSRILNEKKIFKKQFASSKKNNILFCPPNVPIQKLISICDVIVTGRGTIGMESAALGKKVIIAGSAPYSDLEIAFQPKSKKEYFSFLRRVQVIKNDKSITEIKKISKQLIYILENSLNVKTIKINQLLKDSSYTNYLKELYSENFDINQVFKNFDDILSNDIIKSEVYNRLKKIV
;
A
#
# COMPACT_ATOMS: atom_id res chain seq x y z
N MET A 1 28.83 13.80 2.79
CA MET A 1 29.63 12.60 2.40
C MET A 1 29.36 12.39 0.92
N SER A 2 30.39 12.45 0.09
CA SER A 2 30.17 12.25 -1.35
C SER A 2 29.66 10.85 -1.63
N LEU A 3 28.96 10.63 -2.75
CA LEU A 3 28.50 9.29 -3.14
C LEU A 3 29.68 8.32 -3.24
N LYS A 4 30.82 8.78 -3.79
CA LYS A 4 32.05 7.99 -3.87
C LYS A 4 32.47 7.50 -2.49
N LYS A 5 32.43 8.37 -1.46
CA LYS A 5 32.74 8.01 -0.08
C LYS A 5 31.68 7.09 0.54
N PHE A 6 30.38 7.27 0.20
CA PHE A 6 29.31 6.35 0.63
C PHE A 6 29.50 4.96 0.00
N LEU A 7 29.75 4.88 -1.30
CA LEU A 7 29.99 3.62 -1.99
C LEU A 7 31.24 2.90 -1.45
N SER A 8 32.34 3.61 -1.27
CA SER A 8 33.57 3.06 -0.69
C SER A 8 33.33 2.55 0.73
N ASN A 9 32.67 3.32 1.58
CA ASN A 9 32.37 2.91 2.96
C ASN A 9 31.39 1.74 2.99
N SER A 10 30.39 1.72 2.11
CA SER A 10 29.44 0.62 1.97
C SER A 10 30.13 -0.64 1.49
N TYR A 11 30.94 -0.54 0.42
CA TYR A 11 31.71 -1.64 -0.13
C TYR A 11 32.66 -2.23 0.91
N ASN A 12 33.46 -1.41 1.57
CA ASN A 12 34.40 -1.86 2.60
C ASN A 12 33.68 -2.53 3.78
N PHE A 13 32.53 -1.99 4.18
CA PHE A 13 31.71 -2.60 5.24
C PHE A 13 31.21 -3.99 4.85
N TYR A 14 30.68 -4.16 3.63
CA TYR A 14 30.16 -5.46 3.19
C TYR A 14 31.25 -6.45 2.80
N LYS A 15 32.42 -5.97 2.37
CA LYS A 15 33.58 -6.82 2.05
C LYS A 15 34.24 -7.39 3.31
N ASN A 16 34.34 -6.63 4.39
CA ASN A 16 34.96 -7.04 5.64
C ASN A 16 34.00 -7.93 6.44
N LYS A 17 33.98 -9.21 6.12
CA LYS A 17 33.12 -10.26 6.73
C LYS A 17 33.60 -10.68 8.13
N ASN A 18 33.86 -9.76 9.04
CA ASN A 18 34.33 -10.16 10.36
C ASN A 18 33.19 -10.49 11.33
N LYS A 19 33.16 -11.75 11.80
CA LYS A 19 32.47 -12.30 12.98
C LYS A 19 31.03 -11.80 13.22
N ASN A 20 30.19 -11.80 12.17
CA ASN A 20 28.80 -11.38 12.32
C ASN A 20 27.93 -12.49 12.90
N LYS A 21 27.07 -12.14 13.85
CA LYS A 21 26.25 -13.07 14.66
C LYS A 21 24.98 -13.58 13.92
N GLY A 22 24.88 -13.39 12.62
CA GLY A 22 23.73 -13.82 11.80
C GLY A 22 23.53 -12.99 10.55
N ASN A 23 22.35 -13.11 9.93
CA ASN A 23 22.07 -12.48 8.66
C ASN A 23 20.84 -11.56 8.72
N LEU A 24 20.90 -10.46 7.96
CA LEU A 24 19.80 -9.57 7.60
C LEU A 24 19.35 -9.90 6.19
N LEU A 25 18.10 -10.30 6.03
CA LEU A 25 17.52 -10.48 4.70
C LEU A 25 16.89 -9.15 4.22
N VAL A 26 17.28 -8.70 3.05
CA VAL A 26 16.71 -7.54 2.38
C VAL A 26 15.88 -8.03 1.20
N VAL A 27 14.58 -7.80 1.24
CA VAL A 27 13.67 -8.17 0.14
C VAL A 27 13.65 -7.03 -0.87
N ASP A 28 14.20 -7.27 -2.05
CA ASP A 28 14.29 -6.29 -3.12
C ASP A 28 12.91 -5.94 -3.70
N ARG A 29 12.69 -4.66 -3.99
CA ARG A 29 11.47 -4.16 -4.65
C ARG A 29 11.58 -4.08 -6.16
N GLU A 30 12.72 -4.45 -6.71
CA GLU A 30 12.99 -4.38 -8.16
C GLU A 30 12.81 -2.96 -8.73
N ARG A 31 13.02 -1.93 -7.89
CA ARG A 31 12.90 -0.52 -8.26
C ARG A 31 14.13 0.25 -7.79
N VAL A 32 14.74 1.01 -8.69
CA VAL A 32 15.97 1.76 -8.40
C VAL A 32 15.77 2.83 -7.32
N ASP A 33 14.64 3.54 -7.34
CA ASP A 33 14.33 4.58 -6.35
C ASP A 33 14.23 4.05 -4.91
N THR A 34 13.78 2.83 -4.74
CA THR A 34 13.68 2.18 -3.43
C THR A 34 14.95 1.44 -3.03
N MET A 35 15.72 0.99 -4.00
CA MET A 35 16.97 0.25 -3.79
C MET A 35 17.98 1.07 -2.98
N PHE A 36 18.16 2.36 -3.30
CA PHE A 36 19.05 3.23 -2.53
C PHE A 36 18.58 3.43 -1.08
N GLN A 37 17.27 3.62 -0.88
CA GLN A 37 16.70 3.71 0.47
C GLN A 37 16.96 2.42 1.25
N TYR A 38 16.79 1.28 0.62
CA TYR A 38 17.04 -0.03 1.21
C TYR A 38 18.52 -0.23 1.53
N SER A 39 19.41 0.24 0.66
CA SER A 39 20.85 0.16 0.88
C SER A 39 21.29 0.96 2.11
N ILE A 40 20.80 2.17 2.28
CA ILE A 40 21.11 3.00 3.45
C ILE A 40 20.60 2.33 4.74
N LEU A 41 19.35 1.88 4.73
CA LEU A 41 18.75 1.28 5.93
C LEU A 41 19.38 -0.07 6.26
N SER A 42 19.62 -0.92 5.27
CA SER A 42 20.27 -2.21 5.50
C SER A 42 21.69 -2.04 6.04
N LEU A 43 22.41 -0.99 5.61
CA LEU A 43 23.71 -0.65 6.16
C LEU A 43 23.61 -0.27 7.64
N VAL A 44 22.64 0.57 8.01
CA VAL A 44 22.40 0.96 9.42
C VAL A 44 22.03 -0.26 10.26
N LEU A 45 21.10 -1.09 9.78
CA LEU A 45 20.67 -2.31 10.48
C LEU A 45 21.82 -3.32 10.65
N SER A 46 22.61 -3.53 9.57
CA SER A 46 23.75 -4.44 9.58
C SER A 46 24.83 -3.98 10.56
N LYS A 47 25.18 -2.70 10.58
CA LYS A 47 26.13 -2.12 11.53
C LYS A 47 25.64 -2.26 12.98
N LYS A 48 24.40 -1.84 13.24
CA LYS A 48 23.86 -1.86 14.60
C LYS A 48 23.79 -3.26 15.19
N TYR A 49 23.37 -4.23 14.40
CA TYR A 49 23.14 -5.60 14.89
C TYR A 49 24.27 -6.57 14.55
N LYS A 50 25.34 -6.09 13.92
CA LYS A 50 26.47 -6.90 13.46
C LYS A 50 26.00 -8.10 12.61
N LEU A 51 25.23 -7.80 11.53
CA LEU A 51 24.64 -8.81 10.66
C LEU A 51 25.25 -8.74 9.25
N ASN A 52 25.39 -9.88 8.59
CA ASN A 52 25.65 -9.93 7.15
C ASN A 52 24.35 -9.61 6.38
N THR A 53 24.46 -9.01 5.20
CA THR A 53 23.30 -8.71 4.38
C THR A 53 23.18 -9.71 3.24
N ILE A 54 21.96 -10.22 3.05
CA ILE A 54 21.58 -11.10 1.94
C ILE A 54 20.41 -10.42 1.20
N ILE A 55 20.50 -10.36 -0.13
CA ILE A 55 19.44 -9.79 -0.97
C ILE A 55 18.56 -10.92 -1.51
N LEU A 56 17.27 -10.87 -1.26
CA LEU A 56 16.26 -11.69 -1.90
C LEU A 56 15.68 -10.93 -3.09
N SER A 57 15.99 -11.39 -4.30
CA SER A 57 15.53 -10.77 -5.54
C SER A 57 15.25 -11.83 -6.60
N ASP A 58 14.21 -11.62 -7.41
CA ASP A 58 13.90 -12.45 -8.57
C ASP A 58 14.63 -12.00 -9.84
N GLN A 59 15.38 -10.91 -9.76
CA GLN A 59 16.12 -10.36 -10.89
C GLN A 59 17.27 -11.28 -11.31
N LYS A 60 17.52 -11.33 -12.62
CA LYS A 60 18.70 -12.03 -13.15
C LYS A 60 19.98 -11.40 -12.60
N MET A 61 21.00 -12.24 -12.35
CA MET A 61 22.30 -11.80 -11.80
C MET A 61 23.00 -10.73 -12.63
N ASN A 62 22.66 -10.60 -13.91
CA ASN A 62 23.20 -9.60 -14.83
C ASN A 62 22.31 -8.37 -14.98
N SER A 63 21.17 -8.31 -14.27
CA SER A 63 20.28 -7.15 -14.31
C SER A 63 20.95 -5.89 -13.77
N LEU A 64 20.49 -4.72 -14.21
CA LEU A 64 20.97 -3.43 -13.72
C LEU A 64 20.88 -3.34 -12.20
N ILE A 65 19.76 -3.76 -11.63
CA ILE A 65 19.52 -3.75 -10.17
C ILE A 65 20.59 -4.56 -9.45
N THR A 66 20.87 -5.79 -9.90
CA THR A 66 21.91 -6.63 -9.30
C THR A 66 23.31 -6.01 -9.45
N LYS A 67 23.61 -5.40 -10.61
CA LYS A 67 24.88 -4.68 -10.83
C LYS A 67 25.05 -3.51 -9.84
N ILE A 68 23.99 -2.75 -9.57
CA ILE A 68 24.04 -1.65 -8.60
C ILE A 68 24.25 -2.18 -7.18
N TYR A 69 23.53 -3.23 -6.76
CA TYR A 69 23.77 -3.85 -5.45
C TYR A 69 25.21 -4.35 -5.29
N LYS A 70 25.78 -4.97 -6.33
CA LYS A 70 27.19 -5.38 -6.32
C LYS A 70 28.15 -4.20 -6.15
N LYS A 71 27.90 -3.08 -6.85
CA LYS A 71 28.69 -1.85 -6.67
C LYS A 71 28.58 -1.25 -5.26
N LEU A 72 27.44 -1.46 -4.59
CA LEU A 72 27.26 -1.07 -3.19
C LEU A 72 27.95 -2.04 -2.21
N GLY A 73 28.52 -3.15 -2.70
CA GLY A 73 29.25 -4.12 -1.90
C GLY A 73 28.43 -5.33 -1.46
N TYR A 74 27.19 -5.49 -1.93
CA TYR A 74 26.40 -6.69 -1.64
C TYR A 74 26.91 -7.87 -2.46
N VAL A 75 27.23 -8.95 -1.79
CA VAL A 75 27.81 -10.15 -2.43
C VAL A 75 26.90 -11.37 -2.38
N ASN A 76 25.94 -11.39 -1.47
CA ASN A 76 25.07 -12.54 -1.25
C ASN A 76 23.67 -12.26 -1.82
N PHE A 77 23.29 -13.04 -2.82
CA PHE A 77 21.99 -12.97 -3.46
C PHE A 77 21.31 -14.32 -3.42
N ILE A 78 20.01 -14.33 -3.15
CA ILE A 78 19.16 -15.51 -3.25
C ILE A 78 17.94 -15.18 -4.12
N ASN A 79 17.43 -16.18 -4.82
CA ASN A 79 16.25 -16.05 -5.66
C ASN A 79 15.04 -16.67 -4.94
N GLY A 80 13.94 -15.93 -4.85
CA GLY A 80 12.70 -16.40 -4.24
C GLY A 80 11.95 -17.44 -5.06
N TYR A 81 12.30 -17.58 -6.34
CA TYR A 81 11.78 -18.60 -7.23
C TYR A 81 12.91 -19.19 -8.07
N SER A 82 13.39 -20.34 -7.65
CA SER A 82 14.48 -21.04 -8.32
C SER A 82 14.06 -22.46 -8.67
N PHE A 83 14.00 -22.75 -9.97
CA PHE A 83 13.72 -24.09 -10.47
C PHE A 83 14.79 -25.10 -10.00
N LYS A 84 16.05 -24.67 -9.96
CA LYS A 84 17.15 -25.48 -9.41
C LYS A 84 16.87 -25.90 -7.97
N GLU A 85 16.44 -24.97 -7.10
CA GLU A 85 16.12 -25.31 -5.71
C GLU A 85 15.00 -26.35 -5.59
N MET A 86 14.04 -26.36 -6.51
CA MET A 86 12.97 -27.36 -6.53
C MET A 86 13.47 -28.75 -6.96
N ILE A 87 14.36 -28.81 -7.97
CA ILE A 87 14.95 -30.09 -8.44
C ILE A 87 15.84 -30.70 -7.37
N PHE A 88 16.74 -29.90 -6.77
CA PHE A 88 17.64 -30.38 -5.72
C PHE A 88 16.97 -30.64 -4.37
N LYS A 89 15.71 -30.25 -4.21
CA LYS A 89 14.92 -30.49 -3.00
C LYS A 89 13.54 -31.05 -3.36
N PRO A 90 13.47 -32.33 -3.76
CA PRO A 90 12.21 -32.93 -4.24
C PRO A 90 11.06 -32.82 -3.24
N TYR A 91 11.36 -32.77 -1.94
CA TYR A 91 10.34 -32.57 -0.92
C TYR A 91 9.61 -31.21 -1.05
N ILE A 92 10.29 -30.15 -1.55
CA ILE A 92 9.64 -28.84 -1.82
C ILE A 92 8.62 -29.00 -2.95
N LEU A 93 9.03 -29.69 -4.03
CA LEU A 93 8.15 -29.95 -5.15
C LEU A 93 6.91 -30.76 -4.71
N PHE A 94 7.14 -31.84 -3.95
CA PHE A 94 6.06 -32.72 -3.47
C PHE A 94 5.05 -31.96 -2.59
N LYS A 95 5.54 -31.22 -1.60
CA LYS A 95 4.68 -30.37 -0.76
C LYS A 95 3.94 -29.30 -1.58
N SER A 96 4.62 -28.73 -2.58
CA SER A 96 4.01 -27.72 -3.44
C SER A 96 2.88 -28.29 -4.28
N LEU A 97 3.06 -29.47 -4.86
CA LEU A 97 2.02 -30.17 -5.61
C LEU A 97 0.82 -30.54 -4.72
N PHE A 98 1.09 -31.07 -3.52
CA PHE A 98 0.02 -31.39 -2.57
C PHE A 98 -0.86 -30.16 -2.28
N HIS A 99 -0.26 -29.03 -1.86
CA HIS A 99 -1.02 -27.81 -1.56
C HIS A 99 -1.65 -27.19 -2.81
N PHE A 100 -1.05 -27.36 -3.97
CA PHE A 100 -1.58 -26.90 -5.24
C PHE A 100 -2.90 -27.63 -5.58
N PHE A 101 -2.90 -28.94 -5.62
CA PHE A 101 -4.11 -29.72 -5.91
C PHE A 101 -5.18 -29.53 -4.82
N TYR A 102 -4.78 -29.58 -3.56
CA TYR A 102 -5.69 -29.32 -2.44
C TYR A 102 -6.40 -27.96 -2.60
N SER A 103 -5.65 -26.91 -2.88
CA SER A 103 -6.26 -25.57 -3.01
C SER A 103 -7.17 -25.44 -4.23
N ILE A 104 -6.86 -26.10 -5.35
CA ILE A 104 -7.73 -26.11 -6.54
C ILE A 104 -9.06 -26.80 -6.21
N ILE A 105 -9.00 -28.00 -5.63
CA ILE A 105 -10.17 -28.78 -5.26
C ILE A 105 -11.07 -27.99 -4.31
N GLN A 106 -10.49 -27.44 -3.25
CA GLN A 106 -11.25 -26.66 -2.27
C GLN A 106 -11.82 -25.37 -2.88
N THR A 107 -11.06 -24.69 -3.74
CA THR A 107 -11.57 -23.49 -4.43
C THR A 107 -12.71 -23.82 -5.41
N TYR A 108 -12.65 -24.98 -6.04
CA TYR A 108 -13.73 -25.44 -6.92
C TYR A 108 -15.05 -25.66 -6.15
N PHE A 109 -14.99 -26.29 -4.98
CA PHE A 109 -16.18 -26.58 -4.18
C PHE A 109 -16.69 -25.38 -3.37
N TYR A 110 -15.80 -24.60 -2.77
CA TYR A 110 -16.15 -23.53 -1.82
C TYR A 110 -15.95 -22.11 -2.37
N GLY A 111 -15.43 -21.97 -3.58
CA GLY A 111 -15.23 -20.69 -4.24
C GLY A 111 -14.03 -19.87 -3.73
N PHE A 112 -13.85 -18.70 -4.32
CA PHE A 112 -12.75 -17.80 -3.98
C PHE A 112 -12.87 -17.18 -2.57
N ASP A 113 -14.05 -17.13 -1.96
CA ASP A 113 -14.20 -16.66 -0.58
C ASP A 113 -13.46 -17.57 0.40
N TRP A 114 -13.57 -18.90 0.21
CA TRP A 114 -12.76 -19.87 0.95
C TRP A 114 -11.27 -19.70 0.66
N PHE A 115 -10.91 -19.56 -0.61
CA PHE A 115 -9.51 -19.41 -1.01
C PHE A 115 -8.85 -18.21 -0.33
N ILE A 116 -9.52 -17.07 -0.27
CA ILE A 116 -9.03 -15.83 0.33
C ILE A 116 -8.89 -15.99 1.85
N LYS A 117 -9.85 -16.59 2.51
CA LYS A 117 -9.95 -16.59 3.98
C LYS A 117 -9.29 -17.79 4.64
N GLU A 118 -9.29 -18.95 3.97
CA GLU A 118 -8.96 -20.23 4.58
C GLU A 118 -7.74 -20.92 3.95
N PHE A 119 -7.36 -20.56 2.71
CA PHE A 119 -6.19 -21.20 2.11
C PHE A 119 -4.91 -20.79 2.81
N LYS A 120 -4.32 -21.75 3.53
CA LYS A 120 -3.13 -21.59 4.35
C LYS A 120 -2.12 -22.71 4.14
N ILE A 121 -0.85 -22.39 4.35
CA ILE A 121 0.26 -23.34 4.45
C ILE A 121 0.95 -23.10 5.80
N ASP A 122 1.15 -24.18 6.57
CA ASP A 122 1.77 -24.09 7.91
C ASP A 122 1.10 -23.02 8.81
N ASN A 123 -0.22 -22.94 8.82
CA ASN A 123 -1.04 -21.95 9.53
C ASN A 123 -0.91 -20.50 9.03
N ILE A 124 -0.21 -20.26 7.93
CA ILE A 124 -0.07 -18.94 7.31
C ILE A 124 -1.05 -18.82 6.15
N ILE A 125 -2.01 -17.93 6.25
CA ILE A 125 -2.94 -17.62 5.16
C ILE A 125 -2.12 -16.99 4.02
N ILE A 126 -2.28 -17.51 2.80
CA ILE A 126 -1.63 -16.99 1.59
C ILE A 126 -2.60 -16.81 0.43
N GLY A 127 -3.81 -17.33 0.54
CA GLY A 127 -4.81 -17.27 -0.53
C GLY A 127 -5.18 -15.84 -0.90
N ASP A 128 -5.34 -14.96 0.08
CA ASP A 128 -5.61 -13.55 -0.11
C ASP A 128 -4.49 -12.82 -0.88
N LEU A 129 -3.21 -13.12 -0.59
CA LEU A 129 -2.08 -12.54 -1.33
C LEU A 129 -2.08 -12.98 -2.80
N ILE A 130 -2.39 -14.25 -3.04
CA ILE A 130 -2.43 -14.82 -4.40
C ILE A 130 -3.62 -14.24 -5.16
N TYR A 131 -4.77 -14.13 -4.50
CA TYR A 131 -5.96 -13.51 -5.08
C TYR A 131 -5.71 -12.04 -5.46
N ASP A 132 -5.16 -11.26 -4.55
CA ASP A 132 -4.81 -9.85 -4.79
C ASP A 132 -3.87 -9.68 -5.99
N ALA A 133 -2.89 -10.59 -6.14
CA ALA A 133 -2.03 -10.57 -7.31
C ALA A 133 -2.77 -10.94 -8.60
N ASN A 134 -3.66 -11.90 -8.54
CA ASN A 134 -4.46 -12.30 -9.70
C ASN A 134 -5.32 -11.14 -10.20
N ILE A 135 -6.00 -10.43 -9.30
CA ILE A 135 -6.78 -9.25 -9.70
C ILE A 135 -5.90 -8.10 -10.17
N ARG A 136 -4.74 -7.86 -9.56
CA ARG A 136 -3.84 -6.75 -9.90
C ARG A 136 -3.14 -6.92 -11.24
N TYR A 137 -2.65 -8.11 -11.54
CA TYR A 137 -1.87 -8.37 -12.75
C TYR A 137 -2.71 -8.88 -13.93
N ASN A 138 -3.85 -9.48 -13.64
CA ASN A 138 -4.71 -10.11 -14.64
C ASN A 138 -6.07 -9.46 -14.79
N HIS A 139 -6.38 -8.46 -13.96
CA HIS A 139 -7.67 -7.75 -13.93
C HIS A 139 -8.89 -8.69 -13.81
N ARG A 140 -8.75 -9.81 -13.11
CA ARG A 140 -9.77 -10.88 -12.96
C ARG A 140 -10.76 -10.64 -11.81
N PHE A 141 -11.04 -9.39 -11.45
CA PHE A 141 -12.00 -9.05 -10.40
C PHE A 141 -13.46 -9.22 -10.84
N ILE A 142 -13.81 -9.09 -12.15
CA ILE A 142 -15.19 -9.20 -12.61
C ILE A 142 -15.69 -10.64 -12.50
N LYS A 143 -14.90 -11.60 -12.97
CA LYS A 143 -15.18 -13.04 -12.92
C LYS A 143 -13.89 -13.79 -12.56
N PRO A 144 -13.59 -13.92 -11.27
CA PRO A 144 -12.47 -14.75 -10.86
C PRO A 144 -12.65 -16.17 -11.41
N LYS A 145 -11.62 -16.70 -12.05
CA LYS A 145 -11.64 -18.05 -12.66
C LYS A 145 -10.36 -18.78 -12.30
N ILE A 146 -10.48 -20.10 -12.17
CA ILE A 146 -9.35 -21.03 -12.15
C ILE A 146 -8.92 -21.25 -13.60
N ASP A 147 -8.15 -20.29 -14.14
CA ASP A 147 -7.57 -20.36 -15.48
C ASP A 147 -6.07 -20.67 -15.41
N LEU A 148 -5.44 -20.89 -16.56
CA LEU A 148 -4.02 -21.24 -16.64
C LEU A 148 -3.11 -20.20 -15.98
N TYR A 149 -3.48 -18.91 -16.05
CA TYR A 149 -2.71 -17.85 -15.39
C TYR A 149 -2.81 -17.96 -13.86
N PHE A 150 -4.02 -18.15 -13.34
CA PHE A 150 -4.22 -18.38 -11.90
C PHE A 150 -3.45 -19.61 -11.42
N LEU A 151 -3.51 -20.72 -12.17
CA LEU A 151 -2.79 -21.95 -11.83
C LEU A 151 -1.27 -21.73 -11.77
N LYS A 152 -0.70 -21.03 -12.76
CA LYS A 152 0.72 -20.66 -12.75
C LYS A 152 1.08 -19.77 -11.56
N LEU A 153 0.26 -18.75 -11.26
CA LEU A 153 0.45 -17.85 -10.13
C LEU A 153 0.38 -18.61 -8.80
N LEU A 154 -0.62 -19.47 -8.65
CA LEU A 154 -0.84 -20.31 -7.48
C LEU A 154 0.36 -21.22 -7.23
N PHE A 155 0.73 -22.03 -8.21
CA PHE A 155 1.85 -22.96 -8.10
C PHE A 155 3.17 -22.25 -7.78
N SER A 156 3.47 -21.17 -8.52
CA SER A 156 4.69 -20.40 -8.28
C SER A 156 4.73 -19.75 -6.88
N SER A 157 3.58 -19.33 -6.36
CA SER A 157 3.49 -18.74 -5.02
C SER A 157 3.69 -19.79 -3.92
N ILE A 158 3.14 -20.99 -4.10
CA ILE A 158 3.34 -22.12 -3.17
C ILE A 158 4.82 -22.55 -3.15
N CYS A 159 5.42 -22.69 -4.31
CA CYS A 159 6.86 -23.01 -4.40
C CYS A 159 7.72 -21.95 -3.70
N ARG A 160 7.44 -20.67 -3.94
CA ARG A 160 8.09 -19.54 -3.24
C ARG A 160 7.96 -19.63 -1.74
N PHE A 161 6.78 -19.97 -1.25
CA PHE A 161 6.57 -20.12 0.19
C PHE A 161 7.57 -21.06 0.82
N PHE A 162 7.71 -22.26 0.28
CA PHE A 162 8.65 -23.27 0.80
C PHE A 162 10.12 -22.88 0.60
N ILE A 163 10.46 -22.27 -0.53
CA ILE A 163 11.83 -21.80 -0.81
C ILE A 163 12.22 -20.70 0.18
N ILE A 164 11.37 -19.69 0.36
CA ILE A 164 11.63 -18.58 1.29
C ILE A 164 11.72 -19.10 2.73
N LYS A 165 10.78 -19.98 3.14
CA LYS A 165 10.80 -20.57 4.48
C LYS A 165 12.11 -21.33 4.75
N ASN A 166 12.54 -22.14 3.79
CA ASN A 166 13.80 -22.86 3.88
C ASN A 166 15.01 -21.90 3.99
N TYR A 167 15.04 -20.81 3.22
CA TYR A 167 16.11 -19.81 3.34
C TYR A 167 16.12 -19.11 4.70
N LEU A 168 14.96 -18.73 5.22
CA LEU A 168 14.87 -18.06 6.52
C LEU A 168 15.45 -18.91 7.64
N ILE A 169 15.21 -20.23 7.60
CA ILE A 169 15.72 -21.20 8.58
C ILE A 169 17.21 -21.49 8.34
N LYS A 170 17.57 -21.93 7.11
CA LYS A 170 18.92 -22.40 6.78
C LYS A 170 19.97 -21.30 6.90
N LEU A 171 19.65 -20.06 6.50
CA LEU A 171 20.57 -18.94 6.51
C LEU A 171 20.59 -18.20 7.86
N LYS A 172 19.96 -18.74 8.91
CA LYS A 172 19.94 -18.15 10.25
C LYS A 172 19.59 -16.66 10.22
N ILE A 173 18.49 -16.32 9.50
CA ILE A 173 18.05 -14.94 9.36
C ILE A 173 17.57 -14.42 10.72
N LYS A 174 18.15 -13.33 11.18
CA LYS A 174 17.81 -12.69 12.47
C LYS A 174 16.87 -11.51 12.32
N LYS A 175 16.93 -10.83 11.20
CA LYS A 175 16.11 -9.66 10.88
C LYS A 175 15.79 -9.61 9.40
N ILE A 176 14.68 -9.02 9.07
CA ILE A 176 14.24 -8.84 7.69
C ILE A 176 13.92 -7.38 7.44
N MET A 177 14.31 -6.92 6.28
CA MET A 177 13.88 -5.65 5.72
C MET A 177 13.01 -5.92 4.49
N VAL A 178 11.76 -5.52 4.57
CA VAL A 178 10.75 -5.79 3.55
C VAL A 178 10.03 -4.48 3.18
N GLY A 179 9.56 -4.38 1.93
CA GLY A 179 8.79 -3.22 1.49
C GLY A 179 7.37 -3.19 2.03
N THR A 180 6.70 -2.08 1.79
CA THR A 180 5.32 -1.85 2.24
C THR A 180 4.28 -2.59 1.40
N GLU A 181 4.62 -2.97 0.17
CA GLU A 181 3.70 -3.72 -0.69
C GLU A 181 3.72 -5.19 -0.31
N THR A 182 2.55 -5.65 0.09
CA THR A 182 2.32 -6.99 0.61
C THR A 182 1.86 -7.97 -0.47
N GLY A 183 2.25 -7.72 -1.72
CA GLY A 183 1.94 -8.62 -2.83
C GLY A 183 2.47 -10.05 -2.61
N PRO A 184 1.92 -11.05 -3.31
CA PRO A 184 2.24 -12.49 -3.12
C PRO A 184 3.62 -12.87 -3.58
N ARG A 185 4.35 -11.97 -4.23
CA ARG A 185 5.74 -12.21 -4.57
C ARG A 185 6.58 -12.24 -3.28
N ASN A 186 7.81 -11.79 -3.31
CA ASN A 186 8.72 -11.96 -2.19
C ASN A 186 8.29 -11.20 -0.91
N HIS A 187 7.67 -10.02 -1.03
CA HIS A 187 7.39 -9.17 0.13
C HIS A 187 6.34 -9.73 1.08
N GLY A 188 5.13 -9.99 0.59
CA GLY A 188 4.02 -10.46 1.44
C GLY A 188 4.29 -11.84 2.03
N LEU A 189 4.81 -12.78 1.22
CA LEU A 189 5.16 -14.11 1.70
C LEU A 189 6.27 -14.05 2.74
N THR A 190 7.36 -13.32 2.47
CA THR A 190 8.47 -13.19 3.42
C THR A 190 8.01 -12.58 4.74
N LEU A 191 7.18 -11.54 4.69
CA LEU A 191 6.65 -10.88 5.88
C LEU A 191 5.83 -11.85 6.75
N ARG A 192 4.95 -12.63 6.13
CA ARG A 192 4.09 -13.58 6.85
C ARG A 192 4.87 -14.75 7.42
N ILE A 193 5.73 -15.38 6.61
CA ILE A 193 6.57 -16.50 7.05
C ILE A 193 7.50 -16.07 8.18
N SER A 194 8.15 -14.92 8.05
CA SER A 194 9.07 -14.44 9.08
C SER A 194 8.36 -14.04 10.38
N SER A 195 7.14 -13.52 10.29
CA SER A 195 6.32 -13.21 11.47
C SER A 195 5.95 -14.48 12.23
N GLU A 196 5.64 -15.56 11.53
CA GLU A 196 5.36 -16.87 12.15
C GLU A 196 6.63 -17.47 12.79
N LEU A 197 7.79 -17.30 12.16
CA LEU A 197 9.07 -17.70 12.70
C LEU A 197 9.62 -16.75 13.80
N ASN A 198 8.82 -15.77 14.25
CA ASN A 198 9.21 -14.74 15.23
C ASN A 198 10.46 -13.92 14.82
N ILE A 199 10.75 -13.82 13.53
CA ILE A 199 11.84 -12.99 13.02
C ILE A 199 11.36 -11.54 12.95
N LYS A 200 12.15 -10.62 13.49
CA LYS A 200 11.79 -9.19 13.53
C LYS A 200 11.86 -8.58 12.12
N ASN A 201 10.73 -8.04 11.67
CA ASN A 201 10.59 -7.37 10.39
C ASN A 201 10.75 -5.86 10.55
N HIS A 202 11.42 -5.23 9.58
CA HIS A 202 11.52 -3.80 9.42
C HIS A 202 10.95 -3.44 8.05
N THR A 203 9.96 -2.58 8.03
CA THR A 203 9.41 -2.10 6.76
C THR A 203 9.60 -0.62 6.61
N PHE A 204 9.77 -0.22 5.38
CA PHE A 204 9.65 1.17 5.00
C PHE A 204 8.21 1.49 4.68
N TYR A 205 7.71 2.51 5.28
CA TYR A 205 6.47 3.12 4.89
C TYR A 205 6.73 4.52 4.35
N ARG A 206 6.21 4.77 3.16
CA ARG A 206 6.23 6.09 2.55
C ARG A 206 4.83 6.67 2.61
N PHE A 207 4.58 7.51 3.59
CA PHE A 207 3.41 8.37 3.62
C PHE A 207 3.87 9.81 3.35
N GLY A 208 3.18 10.49 2.43
CA GLY A 208 3.53 11.85 2.08
C GLY A 208 4.75 11.99 1.15
N LYS A 209 5.14 13.23 0.92
CA LYS A 209 6.12 13.61 -0.12
C LYS A 209 7.55 13.13 0.14
N TYR A 210 7.95 12.98 1.41
CA TYR A 210 9.35 12.85 1.80
C TYR A 210 9.56 11.98 3.05
N GLY A 211 8.65 11.07 3.38
CA GLY A 211 8.74 10.35 4.63
C GLY A 211 9.22 8.91 4.47
N MET A 212 10.07 8.48 5.37
CA MET A 212 10.44 7.10 5.57
C MET A 212 10.19 6.75 7.03
N SER A 213 9.29 5.81 7.30
CA SER A 213 9.12 5.26 8.63
C SER A 213 9.53 3.80 8.64
N VAL A 214 10.18 3.39 9.72
CA VAL A 214 10.50 1.98 9.96
C VAL A 214 9.46 1.44 10.92
N VAL A 215 8.67 0.50 10.46
CA VAL A 215 7.68 -0.18 11.29
C VAL A 215 8.18 -1.58 11.59
N SER A 216 8.22 -1.92 12.87
CA SER A 216 8.56 -3.27 13.32
C SER A 216 7.29 -4.04 13.59
N TYR A 217 7.11 -5.19 12.92
CA TYR A 217 5.93 -6.02 13.07
C TYR A 217 6.14 -7.09 14.11
N LYS A 218 5.08 -7.32 14.89
CA LYS A 218 4.86 -8.50 15.72
C LYS A 218 3.67 -9.29 15.15
N LYS A 219 3.48 -10.49 15.64
CA LYS A 219 2.61 -11.60 15.23
C LYS A 219 1.15 -11.32 14.78
N LYS A 220 0.61 -10.10 14.85
CA LYS A 220 -0.80 -9.77 14.49
C LYS A 220 -0.94 -8.85 13.28
N TYR A 221 -0.13 -9.06 12.28
CA TYR A 221 -0.12 -8.25 11.06
C TYR A 221 -1.44 -8.26 10.28
N TYR A 222 -2.15 -9.39 10.25
CA TYR A 222 -3.33 -9.59 9.41
C TYR A 222 -4.57 -8.77 9.79
N SER A 223 -4.63 -8.27 11.00
CA SER A 223 -5.80 -7.52 11.49
C SER A 223 -5.73 -6.03 11.27
N ARG A 224 -4.54 -5.50 10.96
CA ARG A 224 -4.29 -4.06 10.83
C ARG A 224 -3.38 -3.81 9.64
N GLY A 225 -3.70 -2.85 8.81
CA GLY A 225 -2.80 -2.41 7.74
C GLY A 225 -1.46 -1.92 8.29
N ILE A 226 -0.42 -2.04 7.47
CA ILE A 226 0.94 -1.53 7.76
C ILE A 226 0.94 -0.07 8.18
N ASP A 227 0.02 0.69 7.63
CA ASP A 227 -0.14 2.13 7.76
C ASP A 227 -1.07 2.55 8.90
N SER A 228 -1.62 1.59 9.65
CA SER A 228 -2.51 1.91 10.77
C SER A 228 -1.73 2.49 11.96
N VAL A 229 -2.26 3.58 12.51
CA VAL A 229 -1.77 4.18 13.75
C VAL A 229 -2.65 3.68 14.89
N SER A 230 -2.06 2.99 15.86
CA SER A 230 -2.81 2.54 17.03
C SER A 230 -3.28 3.73 17.87
N LYS A 231 -4.43 3.58 18.58
CA LYS A 231 -4.94 4.62 19.48
C LYS A 231 -3.88 5.07 20.50
N LYS A 232 -3.09 4.14 21.04
CA LYS A 232 -2.00 4.42 21.99
C LYS A 232 -0.90 5.29 21.36
N GLU A 233 -0.46 4.96 20.16
CA GLU A 233 0.57 5.72 19.43
C GLU A 233 0.05 7.10 19.04
N PHE A 234 -1.19 7.16 18.53
CA PHE A 234 -1.84 8.43 18.19
C PHE A 234 -1.88 9.36 19.40
N LEU A 235 -2.36 8.91 20.55
CA LEU A 235 -2.44 9.71 21.78
C LEU A 235 -1.07 10.18 22.26
N LYS A 236 -0.05 9.33 22.18
CA LYS A 236 1.33 9.67 22.55
C LYS A 236 1.90 10.80 21.67
N ILE A 237 1.61 10.75 20.37
CA ILE A 237 2.16 11.70 19.40
C ILE A 237 1.33 13.00 19.36
N SER A 238 -0.01 12.88 19.34
CA SER A 238 -0.91 14.01 19.21
C SER A 238 -0.82 15.01 20.37
N LYS A 239 -0.57 14.52 21.59
CA LYS A 239 -0.34 15.38 22.79
C LYS A 239 0.84 16.33 22.64
N LYS A 240 1.83 15.98 21.81
CA LYS A 240 3.06 16.76 21.59
C LYS A 240 2.95 17.77 20.43
N ILE A 241 1.83 17.80 19.72
CA ILE A 241 1.67 18.62 18.52
C ILE A 241 0.68 19.75 18.79
N PRO A 242 1.10 21.02 18.72
CA PRO A 242 0.20 22.16 18.90
C PRO A 242 -0.92 22.18 17.86
N LEU A 243 -2.17 22.34 18.29
CA LEU A 243 -3.35 22.37 17.41
C LEU A 243 -3.26 23.47 16.34
N LYS A 244 -2.67 24.63 16.67
CA LYS A 244 -2.43 25.73 15.71
C LYS A 244 -1.62 25.24 14.51
N LYS A 245 -0.58 24.43 14.76
CA LYS A 245 0.27 23.86 13.71
C LYS A 245 -0.50 22.85 12.84
N VAL A 246 -1.33 22.02 13.45
CA VAL A 246 -2.22 21.07 12.77
C VAL A 246 -3.22 21.79 11.87
N ASN A 247 -3.91 22.80 12.39
CA ASN A 247 -4.90 23.56 11.63
C ASN A 247 -4.28 24.32 10.46
N ASN A 248 -3.13 24.97 10.67
CA ASN A 248 -2.41 25.67 9.59
C ASN A 248 -1.97 24.69 8.48
N PHE A 249 -1.49 23.52 8.85
CA PHE A 249 -1.11 22.48 7.89
C PHE A 249 -2.33 22.00 7.10
N TYR A 250 -3.43 21.68 7.79
CA TYR A 250 -4.67 21.19 7.17
C TYR A 250 -5.25 22.22 6.20
N ASN A 251 -5.29 23.49 6.58
CA ASN A 251 -5.77 24.58 5.72
C ASN A 251 -4.92 24.75 4.45
N LYS A 252 -3.59 24.62 4.56
CA LYS A 252 -2.70 24.61 3.40
C LYS A 252 -2.96 23.39 2.50
N ARG A 253 -3.21 22.22 3.09
CA ARG A 253 -3.51 21.00 2.35
C ARG A 253 -4.81 21.12 1.55
N ILE A 254 -5.90 21.64 2.15
CA ILE A 254 -7.19 21.86 1.45
C ILE A 254 -7.02 22.81 0.26
N LYS A 255 -6.19 23.85 0.41
CA LYS A 255 -5.91 24.83 -0.64
C LYS A 255 -4.92 24.34 -1.70
N SER A 256 -4.60 23.06 -1.74
CA SER A 256 -3.69 22.43 -2.75
C SER A 256 -2.23 22.91 -2.70
N ILE A 257 -1.81 23.56 -1.63
CA ILE A 257 -0.46 24.10 -1.49
C ILE A 257 0.54 23.00 -1.09
N THR A 258 0.06 21.80 -0.72
CA THR A 258 0.93 20.67 -0.37
C THR A 258 1.12 19.75 -1.57
N SER A 259 2.36 19.52 -1.93
CA SER A 259 2.77 18.76 -3.11
C SER A 259 2.86 17.25 -2.82
N ASN A 260 1.75 16.61 -2.52
CA ASN A 260 1.69 15.16 -2.49
C ASN A 260 1.45 14.64 -3.93
N TRP A 261 2.22 13.67 -4.42
CA TRP A 261 2.09 13.19 -5.80
C TRP A 261 0.71 12.59 -6.10
N TYR A 262 0.05 12.00 -5.12
CA TYR A 262 -1.34 11.53 -5.23
C TYR A 262 -2.31 12.68 -5.48
N THR A 263 -2.10 13.81 -4.82
CA THR A 263 -2.96 14.98 -4.92
C THR A 263 -2.58 15.89 -6.08
N MET A 264 -1.32 15.95 -6.51
CA MET A 264 -0.90 16.82 -7.61
C MET A 264 -1.60 16.53 -8.93
N ASN A 265 -1.83 15.25 -9.26
CA ASN A 265 -2.56 14.88 -10.46
C ASN A 265 -4.06 15.17 -10.34
N ASP A 266 -4.62 14.94 -9.15
CA ASP A 266 -6.03 15.24 -8.88
C ASP A 266 -6.29 16.74 -8.90
N PHE A 267 -5.36 17.57 -8.41
CA PHE A 267 -5.48 19.03 -8.42
C PHE A 267 -5.27 19.66 -9.79
N LYS A 268 -4.38 19.14 -10.62
CA LYS A 268 -4.25 19.56 -12.01
C LYS A 268 -5.55 19.28 -12.80
N ILE A 269 -6.21 18.15 -12.52
CA ILE A 269 -7.50 17.80 -13.11
C ILE A 269 -8.63 18.60 -12.48
N ALA A 270 -8.56 18.91 -11.20
CA ALA A 270 -9.57 19.63 -10.43
C ALA A 270 -9.75 21.09 -10.85
N ASN A 271 -8.66 21.75 -11.25
CA ASN A 271 -8.74 23.10 -11.81
C ASN A 271 -9.41 23.13 -13.20
N LEU A 272 -9.69 21.95 -13.77
CA LEU A 272 -10.36 21.74 -15.07
C LEU A 272 -11.79 21.19 -14.88
N CYS A 273 -12.51 21.57 -13.81
CA CYS A 273 -13.87 21.07 -13.55
C CYS A 273 -14.79 21.24 -14.78
N GLY A 274 -14.65 22.33 -15.49
CA GLY A 274 -15.37 22.64 -16.72
C GLY A 274 -16.90 22.67 -16.54
N ASN A 275 -17.62 23.18 -17.52
CA ASN A 275 -19.08 23.37 -17.45
C ASN A 275 -19.88 22.11 -17.05
N LYS A 276 -19.45 20.93 -17.50
CA LYS A 276 -20.13 19.66 -17.14
C LYS A 276 -19.99 19.32 -15.65
N GLY A 277 -18.82 19.56 -15.09
CA GLY A 277 -18.59 19.30 -13.67
C GLY A 277 -19.32 20.30 -12.77
N GLU A 278 -19.35 21.58 -13.13
CA GLU A 278 -20.08 22.60 -12.38
C GLU A 278 -21.60 22.37 -12.44
N LYS A 279 -22.15 22.03 -13.61
CA LYS A 279 -23.56 21.61 -13.73
C LYS A 279 -23.90 20.43 -12.83
N PHE A 280 -23.00 19.44 -12.76
CA PHE A 280 -23.18 18.28 -11.90
C PHE A 280 -23.18 18.67 -10.41
N ILE A 281 -22.23 19.48 -9.97
CA ILE A 281 -22.17 19.99 -8.59
C ILE A 281 -23.43 20.77 -8.23
N ASN A 282 -23.86 21.68 -9.10
CA ASN A 282 -25.06 22.47 -8.89
C ASN A 282 -26.33 21.61 -8.82
N PHE A 283 -26.43 20.58 -9.64
CA PHE A 283 -27.55 19.64 -9.58
C PHE A 283 -27.57 18.87 -8.24
N VAL A 284 -26.40 18.33 -7.82
CA VAL A 284 -26.27 17.58 -6.57
C VAL A 284 -26.56 18.48 -5.37
N SER A 285 -26.02 19.72 -5.33
CA SER A 285 -26.20 20.64 -4.20
C SER A 285 -27.66 21.06 -3.99
N LYS A 286 -28.41 21.26 -5.07
CA LYS A 286 -29.83 21.63 -5.03
C LYS A 286 -30.75 20.47 -4.63
N ASN A 287 -30.31 19.23 -4.69
CA ASN A 287 -31.14 18.09 -4.31
C ASN A 287 -31.38 18.07 -2.79
N LYS A 288 -32.61 17.86 -2.37
CA LYS A 288 -33.02 17.87 -0.95
C LYS A 288 -32.77 16.53 -0.24
N LYS A 289 -32.59 15.43 -0.99
CA LYS A 289 -32.30 14.11 -0.41
C LYS A 289 -30.94 14.10 0.27
N GLN A 290 -30.77 13.24 1.27
CA GLN A 290 -29.46 12.98 1.86
C GLN A 290 -28.51 12.42 0.78
N LYS A 291 -27.33 13.01 0.69
CA LYS A 291 -26.34 12.71 -0.37
C LYS A 291 -25.29 11.75 0.14
N ILE A 292 -25.22 10.59 -0.48
CA ILE A 292 -24.25 9.53 -0.15
C ILE A 292 -23.24 9.44 -1.28
N LEU A 293 -21.97 9.73 -0.99
CA LEU A 293 -20.87 9.56 -1.93
C LEU A 293 -20.22 8.19 -1.73
N PHE A 294 -20.35 7.31 -2.71
CA PHE A 294 -19.54 6.11 -2.82
C PHE A 294 -18.24 6.44 -3.58
N ALA A 295 -17.14 6.58 -2.85
CA ALA A 295 -15.81 6.79 -3.41
C ALA A 295 -15.11 5.43 -3.59
N SER A 296 -15.14 4.93 -4.83
CA SER A 296 -14.57 3.63 -5.18
C SER A 296 -13.05 3.62 -5.02
N HIS A 297 -12.50 2.45 -4.67
CA HIS A 297 -11.11 2.13 -4.96
C HIS A 297 -10.94 1.73 -6.43
N ALA A 298 -9.69 1.69 -6.91
CA ALA A 298 -9.36 1.01 -8.15
C ALA A 298 -9.62 -0.49 -7.98
N PHE A 299 -10.37 -1.10 -8.87
CA PHE A 299 -10.79 -2.51 -8.73
C PHE A 299 -9.63 -3.49 -8.79
N ALA A 300 -8.59 -3.15 -9.56
CA ALA A 300 -7.37 -3.95 -9.64
C ALA A 300 -6.38 -3.68 -8.49
N ASP A 301 -6.74 -2.88 -7.49
CA ASP A 301 -5.90 -2.73 -6.30
C ASP A 301 -6.03 -3.95 -5.37
N ALA A 302 -5.05 -4.11 -4.47
CA ALA A 302 -4.95 -5.26 -3.58
C ALA A 302 -5.73 -5.01 -2.26
N PRO A 303 -6.97 -5.46 -2.11
CA PRO A 303 -7.79 -5.14 -0.95
C PRO A 303 -7.29 -5.76 0.36
N HIS A 304 -6.65 -6.94 0.31
CA HIS A 304 -6.20 -7.69 1.47
C HIS A 304 -4.76 -7.36 1.90
N ALA A 305 -4.03 -6.64 1.03
CA ALA A 305 -2.63 -6.29 1.30
C ALA A 305 -2.45 -5.43 2.56
N ALA A 306 -3.48 -4.80 3.05
CA ALA A 306 -3.38 -3.85 4.15
C ALA A 306 -4.37 -4.11 5.29
N GLY A 307 -4.75 -5.35 5.51
CA GLY A 307 -5.61 -5.77 6.59
C GLY A 307 -6.96 -6.33 6.13
N GLN A 308 -7.90 -6.46 7.06
CA GLN A 308 -9.19 -7.06 6.78
C GLN A 308 -10.02 -6.23 5.79
N PHE A 309 -10.71 -6.93 4.89
CA PHE A 309 -11.70 -6.37 4.00
C PHE A 309 -12.94 -7.29 3.99
N ILE A 310 -14.13 -6.73 4.17
CA ILE A 310 -15.36 -7.54 4.37
C ILE A 310 -15.96 -8.07 3.07
N PHE A 311 -15.59 -7.51 1.92
CA PHE A 311 -15.94 -8.01 0.60
C PHE A 311 -14.76 -8.82 0.04
N LYS A 312 -15.01 -9.60 -0.99
CA LYS A 312 -13.99 -10.34 -1.70
C LYS A 312 -12.96 -9.41 -2.37
N ASP A 313 -13.45 -8.30 -2.94
CA ASP A 313 -12.64 -7.26 -3.54
C ASP A 313 -13.41 -5.93 -3.67
N TYR A 314 -12.75 -4.88 -4.20
CA TYR A 314 -13.37 -3.57 -4.38
C TYR A 314 -14.47 -3.56 -5.45
N PHE A 315 -14.42 -4.48 -6.41
CA PHE A 315 -15.45 -4.60 -7.43
C PHE A 315 -16.73 -5.20 -6.83
N GLU A 316 -16.62 -6.23 -5.99
CA GLU A 316 -17.77 -6.77 -5.27
C GLU A 316 -18.41 -5.73 -4.35
N GLN A 317 -17.59 -4.97 -3.59
CA GLN A 317 -18.11 -3.85 -2.78
C GLN A 317 -18.91 -2.87 -3.64
N PHE A 318 -18.35 -2.49 -4.80
CA PHE A 318 -19.03 -1.57 -5.71
C PHE A 318 -20.36 -2.12 -6.22
N ILE A 319 -20.37 -3.36 -6.72
CA ILE A 319 -21.58 -4.00 -7.28
C ILE A 319 -22.67 -4.18 -6.21
N GLU A 320 -22.32 -4.72 -5.06
CA GLU A 320 -23.29 -4.93 -3.98
C GLU A 320 -23.83 -3.61 -3.43
N THR A 321 -22.99 -2.57 -3.34
CA THR A 321 -23.45 -1.23 -2.92
C THR A 321 -24.33 -0.58 -3.99
N LEU A 322 -24.03 -0.74 -5.28
CA LEU A 322 -24.87 -0.26 -6.38
C LEU A 322 -26.24 -0.97 -6.38
N ASN A 323 -26.26 -2.29 -6.15
CA ASN A 323 -27.50 -3.06 -6.03
C ASN A 323 -28.34 -2.61 -4.82
N PHE A 324 -27.70 -2.27 -3.72
CA PHE A 324 -28.36 -1.68 -2.56
C PHE A 324 -28.94 -0.29 -2.91
N ALA A 325 -28.16 0.58 -3.54
CA ALA A 325 -28.59 1.91 -3.96
C ALA A 325 -29.79 1.88 -4.93
N ASN A 326 -29.85 0.85 -5.81
CA ASN A 326 -30.99 0.63 -6.70
C ASN A 326 -32.30 0.31 -5.97
N LYS A 327 -32.24 -0.09 -4.70
CA LYS A 327 -33.42 -0.37 -3.86
C LYS A 327 -33.71 0.78 -2.88
N ASP A 328 -32.84 1.76 -2.78
CA ASP A 328 -32.92 2.89 -1.84
C ASP A 328 -33.47 4.13 -2.57
N ASP A 329 -34.71 4.46 -2.33
CA ASP A 329 -35.37 5.63 -2.92
C ASP A 329 -35.27 6.90 -2.02
N GLN A 330 -34.79 6.76 -0.79
CA GLN A 330 -34.73 7.86 0.19
C GLN A 330 -33.52 8.77 -0.02
N ASN A 331 -32.39 8.22 -0.51
CA ASN A 331 -31.14 8.93 -0.60
C ASN A 331 -30.75 9.22 -2.06
N LEU A 332 -29.89 10.23 -2.26
CA LEU A 332 -29.20 10.49 -3.52
C LEU A 332 -27.81 9.86 -3.47
N TRP A 333 -27.57 8.88 -4.34
CA TRP A 333 -26.32 8.17 -4.43
C TRP A 333 -25.42 8.75 -5.52
N ILE A 334 -24.19 9.08 -5.17
CA ILE A 334 -23.18 9.58 -6.07
C ILE A 334 -22.02 8.57 -6.12
N PHE A 335 -21.77 7.96 -7.27
CA PHE A 335 -20.67 7.03 -7.46
C PHE A 335 -19.51 7.71 -8.18
N LYS A 336 -18.34 7.73 -7.55
CA LYS A 336 -17.11 8.29 -8.11
C LYS A 336 -16.04 7.21 -8.25
N SER A 337 -15.49 7.07 -9.48
CA SER A 337 -14.37 6.17 -9.73
C SER A 337 -13.06 6.71 -9.14
N HIS A 338 -12.15 5.80 -8.80
CA HIS A 338 -10.81 6.16 -8.35
C HIS A 338 -10.00 6.84 -9.48
N PRO A 339 -9.15 7.83 -9.21
CA PRO A 339 -8.29 8.46 -10.22
C PRO A 339 -7.45 7.45 -11.02
N ASN A 340 -6.91 6.44 -10.35
CA ASN A 340 -6.09 5.39 -10.99
C ASN A 340 -6.89 4.43 -11.89
N SER A 341 -8.22 4.42 -11.82
CA SER A 341 -9.06 3.61 -12.72
C SER A 341 -8.85 3.92 -14.21
N ARG A 342 -8.28 5.10 -14.53
CA ARG A 342 -7.86 5.44 -15.90
C ARG A 342 -6.66 4.62 -16.36
N ILE A 343 -5.65 4.49 -15.49
CA ILE A 343 -4.40 3.77 -15.75
C ILE A 343 -4.68 2.27 -15.88
N LEU A 344 -5.65 1.78 -15.11
CA LEU A 344 -6.01 0.37 -15.03
C LEU A 344 -7.13 -0.05 -15.99
N ASN A 345 -7.51 0.81 -16.94
CA ASN A 345 -8.57 0.55 -17.95
C ASN A 345 -9.97 0.20 -17.39
N GLU A 346 -10.24 0.57 -16.12
CA GLU A 346 -11.50 0.22 -15.43
C GLU A 346 -12.68 1.12 -15.80
N LYS A 347 -12.43 2.24 -16.49
CA LYS A 347 -13.46 3.25 -16.82
C LYS A 347 -14.63 2.69 -17.60
N LYS A 348 -14.37 1.78 -18.55
CA LYS A 348 -15.42 1.13 -19.36
C LYS A 348 -16.29 0.22 -18.50
N ILE A 349 -15.68 -0.49 -17.56
CA ILE A 349 -16.36 -1.41 -16.64
C ILE A 349 -17.29 -0.63 -15.72
N PHE A 350 -16.80 0.45 -15.12
CA PHE A 350 -17.57 1.32 -14.26
C PHE A 350 -18.81 1.89 -14.99
N LYS A 351 -18.61 2.37 -16.22
CA LYS A 351 -19.71 2.88 -17.07
C LYS A 351 -20.74 1.80 -17.42
N LYS A 352 -20.27 0.59 -17.79
CA LYS A 352 -21.16 -0.52 -18.16
C LYS A 352 -22.07 -0.92 -17.01
N GLN A 353 -21.53 -1.07 -15.81
CA GLN A 353 -22.31 -1.43 -14.62
C GLN A 353 -23.30 -0.32 -14.24
N PHE A 354 -22.90 0.93 -14.45
CA PHE A 354 -23.78 2.06 -14.17
C PHE A 354 -24.92 2.19 -15.19
N ALA A 355 -24.67 1.88 -16.46
CA ALA A 355 -25.71 1.92 -17.51
C ALA A 355 -26.88 0.96 -17.25
N SER A 356 -26.67 -0.07 -16.43
CA SER A 356 -27.73 -0.99 -15.99
C SER A 356 -28.63 -0.41 -14.89
N SER A 357 -28.21 0.71 -14.27
CA SER A 357 -29.00 1.40 -13.23
C SER A 357 -29.93 2.41 -13.88
N LYS A 358 -31.26 2.20 -13.76
CA LYS A 358 -32.29 3.06 -14.39
C LYS A 358 -32.88 4.10 -13.43
N LYS A 359 -32.34 4.26 -12.22
CA LYS A 359 -32.94 5.14 -11.20
C LYS A 359 -32.38 6.55 -11.20
N ASN A 360 -33.26 7.54 -11.09
CA ASN A 360 -32.91 8.97 -11.08
C ASN A 360 -32.17 9.43 -9.82
N ASN A 361 -32.18 8.62 -8.76
CA ASN A 361 -31.46 8.92 -7.51
C ASN A 361 -30.05 8.36 -7.47
N ILE A 362 -29.55 7.78 -8.57
CA ILE A 362 -28.18 7.26 -8.70
C ILE A 362 -27.45 8.06 -9.76
N LEU A 363 -26.35 8.69 -9.37
CA LEU A 363 -25.56 9.54 -10.23
C LEU A 363 -24.13 9.03 -10.37
N PHE A 364 -23.62 9.02 -11.59
CA PHE A 364 -22.21 8.78 -11.85
C PHE A 364 -21.46 10.10 -11.94
N CYS A 365 -20.54 10.32 -11.02
CA CYS A 365 -19.75 11.54 -10.97
C CYS A 365 -18.78 11.63 -12.14
N PRO A 366 -18.77 12.72 -12.92
CA PRO A 366 -17.75 12.95 -13.93
C PRO A 366 -16.33 12.90 -13.34
N PRO A 367 -15.35 12.32 -14.06
CA PRO A 367 -14.00 12.12 -13.52
C PRO A 367 -13.29 13.41 -13.10
N ASN A 368 -13.59 14.52 -13.77
CA ASN A 368 -12.98 15.83 -13.56
C ASN A 368 -13.59 16.64 -12.40
N VAL A 369 -14.63 16.13 -11.74
CA VAL A 369 -15.18 16.78 -10.55
C VAL A 369 -14.21 16.60 -9.37
N PRO A 370 -13.77 17.68 -8.73
CA PRO A 370 -12.87 17.62 -7.58
C PRO A 370 -13.49 16.88 -6.40
N ILE A 371 -12.75 16.00 -5.78
CA ILE A 371 -13.26 15.22 -4.64
C ILE A 371 -13.62 16.10 -3.46
N GLN A 372 -12.89 17.18 -3.22
CA GLN A 372 -13.16 18.14 -2.13
C GLN A 372 -14.52 18.84 -2.29
N LYS A 373 -14.86 19.22 -3.54
CA LYS A 373 -16.19 19.79 -3.83
C LYS A 373 -17.31 18.78 -3.56
N LEU A 374 -17.08 17.51 -3.88
CA LEU A 374 -18.05 16.44 -3.58
C LEU A 374 -18.20 16.21 -2.07
N ILE A 375 -17.09 16.10 -1.34
CA ILE A 375 -17.12 15.93 0.12
C ILE A 375 -17.88 17.08 0.78
N SER A 376 -17.70 18.32 0.32
CA SER A 376 -18.37 19.47 0.93
C SER A 376 -19.89 19.41 0.82
N ILE A 377 -20.42 18.92 -0.31
CA ILE A 377 -21.87 18.87 -0.58
C ILE A 377 -22.54 17.55 -0.21
N CYS A 378 -21.78 16.48 0.05
CA CYS A 378 -22.31 15.18 0.48
C CYS A 378 -22.40 15.10 2.01
N ASP A 379 -23.34 14.30 2.50
CA ASP A 379 -23.58 14.11 3.93
C ASP A 379 -22.85 12.90 4.48
N VAL A 380 -22.74 11.85 3.67
CA VAL A 380 -22.15 10.57 4.02
C VAL A 380 -21.14 10.13 2.95
N ILE A 381 -20.01 9.61 3.39
CA ILE A 381 -18.96 9.08 2.52
C ILE A 381 -18.81 7.59 2.77
N VAL A 382 -18.92 6.80 1.72
CA VAL A 382 -18.72 5.35 1.73
C VAL A 382 -17.49 5.02 0.90
N THR A 383 -16.56 4.28 1.47
CA THR A 383 -15.35 3.87 0.75
C THR A 383 -14.85 2.51 1.23
N GLY A 384 -13.90 1.91 0.51
CA GLY A 384 -13.25 0.67 0.96
C GLY A 384 -12.38 0.93 2.19
N ARG A 385 -11.32 1.72 2.02
CA ARG A 385 -10.31 2.03 3.04
C ARG A 385 -9.52 3.32 2.73
N GLY A 386 -10.00 4.10 1.78
CA GLY A 386 -9.27 5.24 1.22
C GLY A 386 -8.99 6.36 2.22
N THR A 387 -7.95 7.14 1.94
CA THR A 387 -7.61 8.37 2.69
C THR A 387 -8.73 9.39 2.68
N ILE A 388 -9.61 9.32 1.68
CA ILE A 388 -10.83 10.13 1.61
C ILE A 388 -11.68 10.00 2.87
N GLY A 389 -11.68 8.83 3.54
CA GLY A 389 -12.43 8.65 4.79
C GLY A 389 -11.94 9.60 5.90
N MET A 390 -10.63 9.66 6.15
CA MET A 390 -10.10 10.58 7.17
C MET A 390 -10.20 12.06 6.75
N GLU A 391 -10.10 12.35 5.45
CA GLU A 391 -10.29 13.71 4.92
C GLU A 391 -11.74 14.18 5.11
N SER A 392 -12.69 13.29 4.86
CA SER A 392 -14.12 13.57 5.06
C SER A 392 -14.49 13.69 6.54
N ALA A 393 -13.94 12.85 7.40
CA ALA A 393 -14.10 12.93 8.84
C ALA A 393 -13.51 14.25 9.40
N ALA A 394 -12.41 14.75 8.84
CA ALA A 394 -11.85 16.06 9.19
C ALA A 394 -12.77 17.24 8.83
N LEU A 395 -13.70 17.05 7.89
CA LEU A 395 -14.77 17.99 7.55
C LEU A 395 -16.06 17.72 8.34
N GLY A 396 -16.09 16.70 9.19
CA GLY A 396 -17.23 16.33 10.03
C GLY A 396 -18.30 15.51 9.31
N LYS A 397 -17.96 14.89 8.18
CA LYS A 397 -18.89 14.02 7.46
C LYS A 397 -18.95 12.65 8.12
N LYS A 398 -20.13 11.99 8.03
CA LYS A 398 -20.26 10.57 8.38
C LYS A 398 -19.45 9.73 7.38
N VAL A 399 -18.69 8.76 7.87
CA VAL A 399 -17.82 7.91 7.03
C VAL A 399 -18.10 6.44 7.34
N ILE A 400 -18.34 5.64 6.31
CA ILE A 400 -18.47 4.18 6.41
C ILE A 400 -17.35 3.55 5.58
N ILE A 401 -16.57 2.65 6.18
CA ILE A 401 -15.45 1.95 5.52
C ILE A 401 -15.70 0.45 5.50
N ALA A 402 -15.28 -0.22 4.43
CA ALA A 402 -15.49 -1.66 4.28
C ALA A 402 -14.26 -2.50 4.67
N GLY A 403 -13.19 -1.87 5.09
CA GLY A 403 -11.95 -2.59 5.45
C GLY A 403 -11.06 -1.81 6.41
N SER A 404 -9.99 -2.45 6.84
CA SER A 404 -9.00 -1.82 7.70
C SER A 404 -8.35 -0.62 7.01
N ALA A 405 -8.34 0.50 7.67
CA ALA A 405 -7.78 1.77 7.20
C ALA A 405 -6.77 2.32 8.22
N PRO A 406 -5.90 3.27 7.83
CA PRO A 406 -4.94 3.90 8.76
C PRO A 406 -5.57 4.47 10.03
N TYR A 407 -6.85 4.73 10.00
CA TYR A 407 -7.63 5.38 11.07
C TYR A 407 -8.64 4.45 11.77
N SER A 408 -8.62 3.15 11.49
CA SER A 408 -9.59 2.19 12.05
C SER A 408 -9.64 2.19 13.58
N ASP A 409 -8.49 2.30 14.26
CA ASP A 409 -8.40 2.29 15.73
C ASP A 409 -8.85 3.60 16.37
N LEU A 410 -9.14 4.65 15.60
CA LEU A 410 -9.43 5.97 16.13
C LEU A 410 -10.92 6.30 16.22
N GLU A 411 -11.77 5.40 15.74
CA GLU A 411 -13.23 5.52 15.83
C GLU A 411 -13.78 6.82 15.17
N ILE A 412 -13.13 7.25 14.10
CA ILE A 412 -13.56 8.41 13.30
C ILE A 412 -14.43 8.03 12.11
N ALA A 413 -14.64 6.74 11.90
CA ALA A 413 -15.47 6.16 10.84
C ALA A 413 -16.21 4.94 11.37
N PHE A 414 -17.36 4.64 10.81
CA PHE A 414 -18.08 3.38 11.03
C PHE A 414 -17.40 2.27 10.25
N GLN A 415 -16.91 1.26 10.96
CA GLN A 415 -16.23 0.10 10.39
C GLN A 415 -17.02 -1.17 10.70
N PRO A 416 -17.89 -1.62 9.79
CA PRO A 416 -18.63 -2.88 9.93
C PRO A 416 -17.69 -4.08 9.92
N LYS A 417 -18.03 -5.11 10.67
CA LYS A 417 -17.29 -6.37 10.75
C LYS A 417 -17.77 -7.42 9.74
N SER A 418 -18.89 -7.16 9.07
CA SER A 418 -19.48 -8.05 8.08
C SER A 418 -20.28 -7.29 7.03
N LYS A 419 -20.56 -7.93 5.88
CA LYS A 419 -21.45 -7.38 4.84
C LYS A 419 -22.84 -7.07 5.42
N LYS A 420 -23.39 -7.95 6.29
CA LYS A 420 -24.69 -7.74 6.94
C LYS A 420 -24.71 -6.44 7.74
N GLU A 421 -23.67 -6.19 8.51
CA GLU A 421 -23.53 -4.97 9.31
C GLU A 421 -23.30 -3.74 8.42
N TYR A 422 -22.51 -3.86 7.34
CA TYR A 422 -22.30 -2.80 6.36
C TYR A 422 -23.64 -2.32 5.77
N PHE A 423 -24.47 -3.24 5.30
CA PHE A 423 -25.78 -2.87 4.77
C PHE A 423 -26.75 -2.40 5.86
N SER A 424 -26.60 -2.87 7.10
CA SER A 424 -27.33 -2.31 8.24
C SER A 424 -26.98 -0.84 8.50
N PHE A 425 -25.70 -0.48 8.40
CA PHE A 425 -25.26 0.91 8.51
C PHE A 425 -25.82 1.77 7.38
N LEU A 426 -25.81 1.29 6.15
CA LEU A 426 -26.36 2.00 5.00
C LEU A 426 -27.89 2.23 5.14
N ARG A 427 -28.64 1.24 5.62
CA ARG A 427 -30.08 1.41 5.87
C ARG A 427 -30.40 2.46 6.93
N ARG A 428 -29.54 2.58 7.95
CA ARG A 428 -29.71 3.49 9.08
C ARG A 428 -28.83 4.73 8.98
N VAL A 429 -28.36 5.06 7.79
CA VAL A 429 -27.37 6.13 7.60
C VAL A 429 -27.82 7.51 8.09
N GLN A 430 -29.12 7.75 8.10
CA GLN A 430 -29.71 8.99 8.60
C GLN A 430 -29.55 9.12 10.12
N VAL A 431 -29.83 8.07 10.86
CA VAL A 431 -29.90 8.04 12.34
C VAL A 431 -28.63 7.53 13.00
N ILE A 432 -27.74 6.87 12.27
CA ILE A 432 -26.49 6.34 12.84
C ILE A 432 -25.65 7.46 13.44
N LYS A 433 -25.26 7.30 14.70
CA LYS A 433 -24.44 8.24 15.44
C LYS A 433 -23.10 7.60 15.80
N ASN A 434 -22.06 8.41 15.84
CA ASN A 434 -20.77 8.04 16.39
C ASN A 434 -20.74 8.36 17.88
N ASP A 435 -20.02 7.58 18.69
CA ASP A 435 -19.86 7.85 20.14
C ASP A 435 -19.10 9.14 20.41
N LYS A 436 -18.26 9.58 19.46
CA LYS A 436 -17.54 10.85 19.53
C LYS A 436 -18.34 12.00 18.91
N SER A 437 -18.19 13.17 19.49
CA SER A 437 -18.74 14.41 18.92
C SER A 437 -18.10 14.73 17.56
N ILE A 438 -18.83 15.45 16.71
CA ILE A 438 -18.31 15.91 15.41
C ILE A 438 -17.04 16.75 15.58
N THR A 439 -16.98 17.58 16.63
CA THR A 439 -15.80 18.40 16.94
C THR A 439 -14.59 17.54 17.28
N GLU A 440 -14.77 16.49 18.05
CA GLU A 440 -13.72 15.55 18.41
C GLU A 440 -13.24 14.76 17.17
N ILE A 441 -14.16 14.27 16.35
CA ILE A 441 -13.84 13.57 15.10
C ILE A 441 -13.00 14.47 14.18
N LYS A 442 -13.41 15.72 13.98
CA LYS A 442 -12.66 16.71 13.18
C LYS A 442 -11.25 16.92 13.73
N LYS A 443 -11.10 17.06 15.04
CA LYS A 443 -9.80 17.25 15.71
C LYS A 443 -8.90 16.04 15.50
N ILE A 444 -9.38 14.83 15.82
CA ILE A 444 -8.63 13.58 15.68
C ILE A 444 -8.20 13.39 14.22
N SER A 445 -9.10 13.58 13.27
CA SER A 445 -8.83 13.39 11.85
C SER A 445 -7.76 14.35 11.33
N LYS A 446 -7.82 15.63 11.68
CA LYS A 446 -6.79 16.62 11.31
C LYS A 446 -5.44 16.30 11.93
N GLN A 447 -5.42 15.91 13.21
CA GLN A 447 -4.20 15.48 13.89
C GLN A 447 -3.59 14.23 13.24
N LEU A 448 -4.42 13.24 12.87
CA LEU A 448 -3.97 12.04 12.19
C LEU A 448 -3.35 12.37 10.83
N ILE A 449 -4.01 13.18 10.00
CA ILE A 449 -3.48 13.63 8.70
C ILE A 449 -2.12 14.30 8.91
N TYR A 450 -2.01 15.17 9.90
CA TYR A 450 -0.74 15.82 10.24
C TYR A 450 0.33 14.82 10.65
N ILE A 451 0.00 13.86 11.52
CA ILE A 451 0.90 12.82 12.00
C ILE A 451 1.41 11.95 10.85
N LEU A 452 0.51 11.47 10.01
CA LEU A 452 0.87 10.61 8.89
C LEU A 452 1.80 11.33 7.89
N GLU A 453 1.59 12.63 7.66
CA GLU A 453 2.39 13.38 6.70
C GLU A 453 3.67 14.01 7.26
N ASN A 454 3.76 14.24 8.56
CA ASN A 454 4.87 15.00 9.14
C ASN A 454 5.60 14.32 10.30
N SER A 455 4.91 13.57 11.16
CA SER A 455 5.49 13.10 12.42
C SER A 455 6.03 11.69 12.35
N LEU A 456 5.52 10.87 11.42
CA LEU A 456 6.07 9.55 11.12
C LEU A 456 7.20 9.64 10.10
N ASN A 457 7.40 10.80 9.50
CA ASN A 457 8.32 11.01 8.42
C ASN A 457 9.70 11.41 8.94
N VAL A 458 10.65 10.55 8.72
CA VAL A 458 12.04 10.98 8.59
C VAL A 458 12.11 11.73 7.28
N LYS A 459 12.52 13.02 7.27
CA LYS A 459 12.72 13.80 6.05
C LYS A 459 13.68 13.01 5.15
N THR A 460 13.14 12.39 4.11
CA THR A 460 13.96 11.67 3.15
C THR A 460 14.48 12.56 2.06
N ILE A 461 15.67 12.23 1.68
CA ILE A 461 16.41 12.62 0.50
C ILE A 461 15.45 12.80 -0.69
N LYS A 462 15.51 13.95 -1.33
CA LYS A 462 14.69 14.34 -2.48
C LYS A 462 15.05 13.54 -3.76
N ILE A 463 15.04 12.21 -3.70
CA ILE A 463 15.25 11.37 -4.89
C ILE A 463 14.28 11.77 -6.02
N ASN A 464 13.07 12.22 -5.66
CA ASN A 464 12.11 12.69 -6.63
C ASN A 464 12.42 14.05 -7.27
N GLN A 465 13.40 14.82 -6.76
CA GLN A 465 13.87 16.03 -7.45
C GLN A 465 14.79 15.70 -8.62
N LEU A 466 15.44 14.55 -8.58
CA LEU A 466 16.23 14.03 -9.71
C LEU A 466 15.37 13.56 -10.88
N LEU A 467 14.10 13.26 -10.59
CA LEU A 467 13.15 12.75 -11.55
C LEU A 467 12.14 13.83 -11.98
N LYS A 468 12.50 15.10 -11.87
CA LYS A 468 11.56 16.22 -12.00
C LYS A 468 10.89 16.34 -13.36
N ASP A 469 11.49 15.90 -14.42
CA ASP A 469 11.08 16.30 -15.78
C ASP A 469 10.72 15.13 -16.71
N SER A 470 10.86 13.88 -16.27
CA SER A 470 10.45 12.72 -17.08
C SER A 470 9.29 11.97 -16.46
N SER A 471 8.35 11.53 -17.28
CA SER A 471 7.37 10.55 -16.86
C SER A 471 8.11 9.31 -16.36
N TYR A 472 7.59 8.64 -15.33
CA TYR A 472 8.15 7.40 -14.79
C TYR A 472 8.49 6.37 -15.88
N THR A 473 7.71 6.36 -16.95
CA THR A 473 7.91 5.50 -18.13
C THR A 473 9.17 5.88 -18.93
N ASN A 474 9.48 7.17 -19.10
CA ASN A 474 10.70 7.60 -19.78
C ASN A 474 11.93 7.32 -18.94
N TYR A 475 11.84 7.53 -17.64
CA TYR A 475 12.89 7.18 -16.70
C TYR A 475 13.21 5.67 -16.71
N LEU A 476 12.19 4.81 -16.74
CA LEU A 476 12.42 3.37 -16.87
C LEU A 476 13.04 3.02 -18.23
N LYS A 477 12.64 3.68 -19.32
CA LYS A 477 13.25 3.49 -20.65
C LYS A 477 14.72 3.91 -20.67
N GLU A 478 15.07 5.02 -20.03
CA GLU A 478 16.47 5.45 -19.89
C GLU A 478 17.28 4.48 -19.02
N LEU A 479 16.71 3.99 -17.92
CA LEU A 479 17.32 2.99 -17.05
C LEU A 479 17.57 1.65 -17.74
N TYR A 480 16.74 1.27 -18.68
CA TYR A 480 16.84 0.02 -19.45
C TYR A 480 17.53 0.21 -20.81
N SER A 481 17.92 1.45 -21.19
CA SER A 481 18.68 1.69 -22.41
C SER A 481 20.12 1.19 -22.25
N GLU A 482 20.72 0.70 -23.33
CA GLU A 482 22.11 0.25 -23.33
C GLU A 482 23.11 1.38 -23.00
N ASN A 483 22.72 2.63 -23.18
CA ASN A 483 23.54 3.83 -22.95
C ASN A 483 23.36 4.44 -21.55
N PHE A 484 22.76 3.72 -20.62
CA PHE A 484 22.53 4.24 -19.27
C PHE A 484 23.83 4.44 -18.50
N ASP A 485 24.22 5.71 -18.29
CA ASP A 485 25.39 6.03 -17.48
C ASP A 485 25.06 5.99 -15.99
N ILE A 486 25.43 4.89 -15.37
CA ILE A 486 25.29 4.68 -13.92
C ILE A 486 26.05 5.75 -13.11
N ASN A 487 27.10 6.39 -13.66
CA ASN A 487 27.84 7.43 -12.98
C ASN A 487 27.04 8.73 -12.92
N GLN A 488 26.17 8.99 -13.88
CA GLN A 488 25.26 10.13 -13.86
C GLN A 488 24.18 9.99 -12.78
N VAL A 489 23.64 8.80 -12.58
CA VAL A 489 22.74 8.52 -11.45
C VAL A 489 23.47 8.72 -10.13
N PHE A 490 24.70 8.28 -10.05
CA PHE A 490 25.53 8.45 -8.87
C PHE A 490 25.96 9.90 -8.63
N LYS A 491 26.25 10.67 -9.65
CA LYS A 491 26.53 12.11 -9.56
C LYS A 491 25.34 12.87 -9.00
N ASN A 492 24.15 12.57 -9.52
CA ASN A 492 22.90 13.13 -9.01
C ASN A 492 22.60 12.72 -7.57
N PHE A 493 23.06 11.54 -7.13
CA PHE A 493 22.91 11.05 -5.77
C PHE A 493 23.89 11.75 -4.80
N ASP A 494 25.06 12.18 -5.26
CA ASP A 494 26.02 12.97 -4.48
C ASP A 494 25.47 14.34 -4.08
N ASP A 495 24.74 15.01 -4.97
CA ASP A 495 24.07 16.28 -4.68
C ASP A 495 22.98 16.12 -3.61
N ILE A 496 22.36 14.95 -3.55
CA ILE A 496 21.34 14.63 -2.55
C ILE A 496 21.96 14.27 -1.20
N LEU A 497 23.05 13.51 -1.21
CA LEU A 497 23.77 13.10 0.00
C LEU A 497 24.70 14.17 0.56
N SER A 498 25.04 15.18 -0.22
CA SER A 498 25.91 16.29 0.23
C SER A 498 25.26 17.19 1.28
N ASN A 499 23.94 17.10 1.45
CA ASN A 499 23.23 17.91 2.43
C ASN A 499 23.36 17.32 3.87
N ASP A 500 24.32 17.84 4.65
CA ASP A 500 24.72 17.31 5.95
C ASP A 500 23.62 17.31 7.04
N ILE A 501 22.65 18.21 6.94
CA ILE A 501 21.51 18.29 7.85
C ILE A 501 20.63 17.04 7.73
N ILE A 502 20.47 16.51 6.52
CA ILE A 502 19.67 15.32 6.27
C ILE A 502 20.37 14.06 6.83
N LYS A 503 21.69 14.00 6.80
CA LYS A 503 22.49 12.85 7.28
C LYS A 503 22.37 12.66 8.79
N SER A 504 22.55 13.72 9.56
CA SER A 504 22.53 13.64 11.02
C SER A 504 21.13 13.33 11.54
N GLU A 505 20.09 13.90 10.92
CA GLU A 505 18.71 13.70 11.35
C GLU A 505 18.19 12.32 10.99
N VAL A 506 18.47 11.81 9.80
CA VAL A 506 18.12 10.44 9.38
C VAL A 506 18.88 9.40 10.23
N TYR A 507 20.17 9.61 10.44
CA TYR A 507 20.99 8.71 11.24
C TYR A 507 20.56 8.69 12.71
N ASN A 508 20.31 9.86 13.32
CA ASN A 508 19.90 9.97 14.72
C ASN A 508 18.47 9.43 14.95
N ARG A 509 17.55 9.63 14.00
CA ARG A 509 16.20 9.09 14.10
C ARG A 509 16.16 7.58 13.86
N LEU A 510 16.90 7.06 12.88
CA LEU A 510 17.06 5.62 12.68
C LEU A 510 17.70 4.96 13.89
N LYS A 511 18.66 5.62 14.56
CA LYS A 511 19.29 5.14 15.80
C LYS A 511 18.30 5.04 16.95
N LYS A 512 17.27 5.90 17.01
CA LYS A 512 16.20 5.86 18.04
C LYS A 512 15.12 4.81 17.74
N ILE A 513 14.89 4.49 16.48
CA ILE A 513 13.84 3.55 16.05
C ILE A 513 14.37 2.12 15.99
N VAL A 514 15.61 1.95 15.70
CA VAL A 514 16.34 0.67 15.64
C VAL A 514 16.93 0.32 16.97
#